data_eb151702652d0113e343b06825708fd3
#
_entry.id   eb151702652d0113e343b06825708fd3
#
_cell.length_a   1.000
_cell.length_b   1.000
_cell.length_c   1.000
_cell.angle_alpha   90.00
_cell.angle_beta   90.00
_cell.angle_gamma   90.00
#
_symmetry.space_group_name_H-M   'P 1'
#
loop_
_entity.id
_entity.type
_entity.pdbx_description
1 polymer ?
#
loop_
_entity_poly.entity_id
_entity_poly.type
_entity_poly.pdbx_seq_one_letter_code
_entity_poly.pdbx_strand_id
1 'polypeptide(L)'
;MPLLKSTFLPSLPFRNGHFNTIYRPLFMKEGHNYKRKRINTWDNDFLDLDFSTIGSNTLVIALHGLEGSSKSNYIVSLVNHLNSLQIDCVAVNFRGCSGEDNNHLHSYNSGKTDDVSLIINHILITKKNKYFSLLFDVNFIFS
;
A
#
# COMPACT_ATOMS: atom_id res chain seq x y z
N MET A 1 18.99 -25.14 8.68
CA MET A 1 18.81 -24.30 7.48
C MET A 1 20.16 -24.16 6.78
N PRO A 2 20.29 -24.44 5.48
CA PRO A 2 21.53 -24.20 4.77
C PRO A 2 21.81 -22.69 4.68
N LEU A 3 22.98 -22.27 5.14
CA LEU A 3 23.46 -20.90 4.99
C LEU A 3 23.93 -20.72 3.54
N LEU A 4 23.09 -20.08 2.71
CA LEU A 4 23.49 -19.69 1.37
C LEU A 4 24.34 -18.42 1.46
N LYS A 5 25.58 -18.49 0.99
CA LYS A 5 26.43 -17.30 0.82
C LYS A 5 25.92 -16.51 -0.38
N SER A 6 25.41 -15.30 -0.13
CA SER A 6 25.01 -14.39 -1.22
C SER A 6 26.23 -13.90 -1.99
N THR A 7 26.18 -13.98 -3.31
CA THR A 7 27.16 -13.37 -4.22
C THR A 7 26.80 -11.94 -4.61
N PHE A 8 25.69 -11.41 -4.09
CA PHE A 8 25.25 -10.05 -4.36
C PHE A 8 26.18 -9.02 -3.74
N LEU A 9 26.75 -8.15 -4.56
CA LEU A 9 27.57 -7.02 -4.15
C LEU A 9 26.82 -5.74 -4.51
N PRO A 10 26.32 -4.98 -3.53
CA PRO A 10 25.70 -3.69 -3.80
C PRO A 10 26.76 -2.71 -4.36
N SER A 11 26.32 -1.77 -5.21
CA SER A 11 27.16 -0.68 -5.70
C SER A 11 27.74 0.14 -4.53
N LEU A 12 28.90 0.75 -4.73
CA LEU A 12 29.74 1.35 -3.68
C LEU A 12 28.97 2.21 -2.64
N PRO A 13 28.08 3.16 -3.00
CA PRO A 13 27.38 3.96 -2.00
C PRO A 13 26.40 3.11 -1.15
N PHE A 14 25.84 2.03 -1.72
CA PHE A 14 24.86 1.18 -1.05
C PHE A 14 25.46 0.06 -0.20
N ARG A 15 26.78 0.02 -0.07
CA ARG A 15 27.48 -0.86 0.90
C ARG A 15 27.39 -0.33 2.33
N ASN A 16 27.09 0.95 2.50
CA ASN A 16 26.86 1.55 3.81
C ASN A 16 25.38 1.45 4.19
N GLY A 17 25.08 0.73 5.30
CA GLY A 17 23.70 0.52 5.77
C GLY A 17 22.98 1.83 6.08
N HIS A 18 23.67 2.85 6.64
CA HIS A 18 23.08 4.17 6.89
C HIS A 18 22.70 4.89 5.60
N PHE A 19 23.54 4.79 4.58
CA PHE A 19 23.23 5.39 3.27
C PHE A 19 22.01 4.71 2.64
N ASN A 20 21.90 3.38 2.71
CA ASN A 20 20.73 2.65 2.23
C ASN A 20 19.43 3.10 2.91
N THR A 21 19.47 3.33 4.22
CA THR A 21 18.28 3.72 5.00
C THR A 21 17.79 5.11 4.64
N ILE A 22 18.72 6.08 4.45
CA ILE A 22 18.38 7.48 4.23
C ILE A 22 18.28 7.89 2.75
N TYR A 23 18.86 7.10 1.84
CA TYR A 23 18.87 7.45 0.41
C TYR A 23 17.46 7.60 -0.16
N ARG A 24 16.60 6.61 0.07
CA ARG A 24 15.25 6.59 -0.49
C ARG A 24 14.38 7.74 0.02
N PRO A 25 14.28 8.03 1.32
CA PRO A 25 13.51 9.17 1.84
C PRO A 25 14.00 10.53 1.35
N LEU A 26 15.33 10.69 1.14
CA LEU A 26 15.91 11.98 0.76
C LEU A 26 15.91 12.24 -0.75
N PHE A 27 16.16 11.20 -1.55
CA PHE A 27 16.43 11.36 -2.99
C PHE A 27 15.31 10.86 -3.89
N MET A 28 14.38 10.04 -3.38
CA MET A 28 13.27 9.50 -4.16
C MET A 28 11.94 10.01 -3.60
N LYS A 29 11.67 11.31 -3.73
CA LYS A 29 10.35 11.88 -3.48
C LYS A 29 9.52 11.77 -4.74
N GLU A 30 8.86 10.63 -4.90
CA GLU A 30 7.84 10.48 -5.93
C GLU A 30 6.51 10.97 -5.36
N GLY A 31 5.79 11.78 -6.16
CA GLY A 31 4.41 12.15 -5.88
C GLY A 31 3.45 11.34 -6.75
N HIS A 32 2.24 11.17 -6.28
CA HIS A 32 1.15 10.63 -7.08
C HIS A 32 -0.15 11.36 -6.79
N ASN A 33 -0.94 11.64 -7.83
CA ASN A 33 -2.25 12.26 -7.68
C ASN A 33 -3.31 11.19 -7.53
N TYR A 34 -3.68 10.90 -6.29
CA TYR A 34 -4.75 9.97 -5.96
C TYR A 34 -6.13 10.63 -6.03
N LYS A 35 -7.11 9.83 -6.42
CA LYS A 35 -8.52 10.17 -6.22
C LYS A 35 -9.01 9.44 -4.96
N ARG A 36 -9.06 10.16 -3.83
CA ARG A 36 -9.50 9.60 -2.56
C ARG A 36 -10.98 9.33 -2.54
N LYS A 37 -11.36 8.18 -2.01
CA LYS A 37 -12.72 7.80 -1.69
C LYS A 37 -12.77 7.25 -0.27
N ARG A 38 -13.59 7.87 0.58
CA ARG A 38 -13.88 7.39 1.93
C ARG A 38 -14.99 6.35 1.89
N ILE A 39 -14.83 5.28 2.66
CA ILE A 39 -15.86 4.27 2.90
C ILE A 39 -16.12 4.18 4.40
N ASN A 40 -17.40 4.06 4.78
CA ASN A 40 -17.77 3.89 6.18
C ASN A 40 -17.64 2.41 6.58
N THR A 41 -17.18 2.20 7.79
CA THR A 41 -17.09 0.89 8.41
C THR A 41 -18.35 0.61 9.25
N TRP A 42 -18.57 -0.65 9.64
CA TRP A 42 -19.74 -1.10 10.42
C TRP A 42 -19.82 -0.52 11.82
N ASP A 43 -18.69 -0.03 12.35
CA ASP A 43 -18.55 0.55 13.69
C ASP A 43 -18.60 2.09 13.69
N ASN A 44 -19.21 2.71 12.66
CA ASN A 44 -19.31 4.15 12.47
C ASN A 44 -17.96 4.87 12.38
N ASP A 45 -16.98 4.21 11.83
CA ASP A 45 -15.66 4.75 11.51
C ASP A 45 -15.46 4.78 9.99
N PHE A 46 -14.25 5.01 9.50
CA PHE A 46 -13.97 5.11 8.08
C PHE A 46 -12.61 4.51 7.68
N LEU A 47 -12.51 4.21 6.40
CA LEU A 47 -11.27 3.87 5.70
C LEU A 47 -11.14 4.73 4.45
N ASP A 48 -9.94 5.20 4.15
CA ASP A 48 -9.66 6.00 2.98
C ASP A 48 -8.95 5.16 1.90
N LEU A 49 -9.56 5.10 0.74
CA LEU A 49 -9.06 4.41 -0.44
C LEU A 49 -8.55 5.42 -1.46
N ASP A 50 -7.28 5.37 -1.77
CA ASP A 50 -6.62 6.27 -2.71
C ASP A 50 -6.46 5.59 -4.07
N PHE A 51 -7.35 5.94 -5.00
CA PHE A 51 -7.42 5.36 -6.33
C PHE A 51 -6.46 6.03 -7.31
N SER A 52 -5.75 5.21 -8.06
CA SER A 52 -5.01 5.57 -9.25
C SER A 52 -5.53 4.74 -10.43
N THR A 53 -6.42 5.33 -11.22
CA THR A 53 -7.11 4.64 -12.30
C THR A 53 -6.78 5.25 -13.65
N ILE A 54 -6.40 4.42 -14.60
CA ILE A 54 -6.10 4.74 -16.00
C ILE A 54 -7.08 4.09 -16.97
N GLY A 55 -8.10 3.37 -16.45
CA GLY A 55 -9.13 2.71 -17.24
C GLY A 55 -8.82 1.25 -17.58
N SER A 56 -8.01 0.58 -16.78
CA SER A 56 -7.65 -0.83 -16.97
C SER A 56 -8.79 -1.79 -16.60
N ASN A 57 -8.77 -2.99 -17.21
CA ASN A 57 -9.63 -4.10 -16.79
C ASN A 57 -9.09 -4.82 -15.54
N THR A 58 -7.85 -4.53 -15.13
CA THR A 58 -7.19 -5.13 -13.97
C THR A 58 -7.03 -4.07 -12.88
N LEU A 59 -7.38 -4.40 -11.65
CA LEU A 59 -7.19 -3.56 -10.48
C LEU A 59 -6.34 -4.28 -9.43
N VAL A 60 -5.29 -3.64 -8.97
CA VAL A 60 -4.47 -4.10 -7.85
C VAL A 60 -4.85 -3.32 -6.60
N ILE A 61 -5.12 -4.04 -5.51
CA ILE A 61 -5.34 -3.48 -4.18
C ILE A 61 -4.01 -3.56 -3.43
N ALA A 62 -3.40 -2.40 -3.16
CA ALA A 62 -2.13 -2.28 -2.47
C ALA A 62 -2.37 -1.97 -0.99
N LEU A 63 -1.89 -2.85 -0.11
CA LEU A 63 -1.96 -2.72 1.34
C LEU A 63 -0.58 -2.38 1.88
N HIS A 64 -0.47 -1.29 2.65
CA HIS A 64 0.78 -0.89 3.27
C HIS A 64 1.08 -1.69 4.54
N GLY A 65 2.35 -1.74 4.94
CA GLY A 65 2.79 -2.32 6.19
C GLY A 65 2.57 -1.42 7.39
N LEU A 66 3.09 -1.85 8.55
CA LEU A 66 2.97 -1.13 9.82
C LEU A 66 3.44 0.34 9.67
N GLU A 67 2.66 1.27 10.23
CA GLU A 67 2.91 2.72 10.17
C GLU A 67 3.05 3.31 8.75
N GLY A 68 2.64 2.56 7.72
CA GLY A 68 2.62 3.04 6.34
C GLY A 68 1.36 3.82 5.98
N SER A 69 1.31 4.27 4.73
CA SER A 69 0.12 4.88 4.12
C SER A 69 0.21 4.79 2.59
N SER A 70 -0.83 5.21 1.88
CA SER A 70 -0.79 5.39 0.43
C SER A 70 0.32 6.34 -0.04
N LYS A 71 0.78 7.24 0.83
CA LYS A 71 1.84 8.23 0.56
C LYS A 71 3.24 7.71 0.86
N SER A 72 3.39 6.51 1.41
CA SER A 72 4.70 5.90 1.63
C SER A 72 5.42 5.70 0.30
N ASN A 73 6.71 6.05 0.24
CA ASN A 73 7.49 6.05 -1.01
C ASN A 73 7.39 4.71 -1.78
N TYR A 74 7.39 3.58 -1.06
CA TYR A 74 7.29 2.27 -1.70
C TYR A 74 5.90 2.01 -2.30
N ILE A 75 4.81 2.50 -1.67
CA ILE A 75 3.45 2.42 -2.22
C ILE A 75 3.33 3.32 -3.45
N VAL A 76 3.84 4.55 -3.39
CA VAL A 76 3.83 5.47 -4.54
C VAL A 76 4.62 4.91 -5.70
N SER A 77 5.83 4.38 -5.47
CA SER A 77 6.64 3.73 -6.51
C SER A 77 5.92 2.52 -7.12
N LEU A 78 5.27 1.69 -6.28
CA LEU A 78 4.46 0.56 -6.74
C LEU A 78 3.32 1.01 -7.64
N VAL A 79 2.55 2.02 -7.21
CA VAL A 79 1.40 2.56 -7.95
C VAL A 79 1.86 3.12 -9.30
N ASN A 80 2.94 3.92 -9.31
CA ASN A 80 3.50 4.46 -10.55
C ASN A 80 3.95 3.34 -11.51
N HIS A 81 4.57 2.29 -10.97
CA HIS A 81 4.98 1.13 -11.77
C HIS A 81 3.79 0.37 -12.32
N LEU A 82 2.75 0.10 -11.52
CA LEU A 82 1.54 -0.57 -11.99
C LEU A 82 0.84 0.24 -13.08
N ASN A 83 0.74 1.56 -12.91
CA ASN A 83 0.14 2.42 -13.95
C ASN A 83 0.98 2.42 -15.25
N SER A 84 2.31 2.35 -15.18
CA SER A 84 3.15 2.20 -16.37
C SER A 84 2.91 0.88 -17.11
N LEU A 85 2.48 -0.16 -16.40
CA LEU A 85 2.07 -1.46 -16.96
C LEU A 85 0.58 -1.49 -17.38
N GLN A 86 -0.09 -0.34 -17.41
CA GLN A 86 -1.52 -0.22 -17.75
C GLN A 86 -2.42 -1.02 -16.79
N ILE A 87 -2.11 -0.96 -15.49
CA ILE A 87 -2.87 -1.61 -14.41
C ILE A 87 -3.39 -0.54 -13.46
N ASP A 88 -4.70 -0.54 -13.18
CA ASP A 88 -5.30 0.31 -12.17
C ASP A 88 -4.83 -0.11 -10.76
N CYS A 89 -4.70 0.84 -9.86
CA CYS A 89 -4.34 0.57 -8.48
C CYS A 89 -5.24 1.32 -7.50
N VAL A 90 -5.49 0.71 -6.34
CA VAL A 90 -6.03 1.37 -5.16
C VAL A 90 -5.09 1.13 -3.98
N ALA A 91 -4.54 2.21 -3.45
CA ALA A 91 -3.75 2.18 -2.22
C ALA A 91 -4.68 2.39 -1.03
N VAL A 92 -4.70 1.44 -0.12
CA VAL A 92 -5.52 1.48 1.09
C VAL A 92 -4.81 2.29 2.15
N ASN A 93 -5.54 3.15 2.88
CA ASN A 93 -5.09 3.69 4.15
C ASN A 93 -5.89 3.02 5.25
N PHE A 94 -5.20 2.23 6.08
CA PHE A 94 -5.81 1.64 7.26
C PHE A 94 -6.13 2.72 8.31
N ARG A 95 -6.88 2.34 9.34
CA ARG A 95 -7.29 3.25 10.43
C ARG A 95 -6.09 3.94 11.05
N GLY A 96 -6.19 5.27 11.22
CA GLY A 96 -5.12 6.12 11.72
C GLY A 96 -3.98 6.40 10.74
N CYS A 97 -4.04 5.87 9.50
CA CYS A 97 -2.96 6.01 8.52
C CYS A 97 -3.28 6.95 7.35
N SER A 98 -4.48 7.54 7.32
CA SER A 98 -4.93 8.39 6.21
C SER A 98 -4.48 9.86 6.32
N GLY A 99 -3.95 10.25 7.48
CA GLY A 99 -3.61 11.63 7.85
C GLY A 99 -4.75 12.36 8.55
N GLU A 100 -5.86 11.68 8.81
CA GLU A 100 -6.96 12.11 9.66
C GLU A 100 -7.19 11.05 10.74
N ASP A 101 -7.52 11.49 11.96
CA ASP A 101 -7.81 10.60 13.06
C ASP A 101 -9.17 9.91 12.85
N ASN A 102 -9.23 8.62 13.12
CA ASN A 102 -10.47 7.87 13.12
C ASN A 102 -11.33 8.21 14.34
N ASN A 103 -12.64 7.94 14.25
CA ASN A 103 -13.59 8.23 15.31
C ASN A 103 -13.35 7.36 16.58
N HIS A 104 -12.76 6.20 16.40
CA HIS A 104 -12.48 5.24 17.47
C HIS A 104 -10.98 4.99 17.63
N LEU A 105 -10.55 4.76 18.88
CA LEU A 105 -9.16 4.39 19.25
C LEU A 105 -8.79 2.95 18.80
N HIS A 106 -9.41 2.44 17.75
CA HIS A 106 -9.05 1.16 17.16
C HIS A 106 -7.84 1.34 16.23
N SER A 107 -6.65 1.17 16.79
CA SER A 107 -5.44 1.15 15.94
C SER A 107 -5.46 -0.08 15.02
N TYR A 108 -4.93 0.13 13.83
CA TYR A 108 -4.62 -0.93 12.89
C TYR A 108 -3.67 -1.94 13.53
N ASN A 109 -4.03 -3.21 13.51
CA ASN A 109 -3.13 -4.32 13.79
C ASN A 109 -3.21 -5.35 12.65
N SER A 110 -2.13 -6.11 12.45
CA SER A 110 -1.96 -7.05 11.35
C SER A 110 -3.00 -8.20 11.31
N GLY A 111 -3.83 -8.36 12.33
CA GLY A 111 -4.86 -9.39 12.42
C GLY A 111 -6.28 -8.95 12.02
N LYS A 112 -6.50 -7.69 11.65
CA LYS A 112 -7.84 -7.21 11.27
C LYS A 112 -8.19 -7.52 9.81
N THR A 113 -8.65 -8.74 9.57
CA THR A 113 -9.14 -9.19 8.27
C THR A 113 -10.49 -8.57 7.88
N ASP A 114 -11.26 -8.05 8.86
CA ASP A 114 -12.59 -7.50 8.63
C ASP A 114 -12.55 -6.23 7.78
N ASP A 115 -11.62 -5.31 8.05
CA ASP A 115 -11.43 -4.11 7.25
C ASP A 115 -11.03 -4.45 5.81
N VAL A 116 -10.17 -5.45 5.62
CA VAL A 116 -9.77 -5.94 4.29
C VAL A 116 -10.94 -6.55 3.54
N SER A 117 -11.76 -7.37 4.23
CA SER A 117 -12.97 -7.96 3.66
C SER A 117 -13.97 -6.90 3.23
N LEU A 118 -14.17 -5.85 4.03
CA LEU A 118 -15.01 -4.69 3.69
C LEU A 118 -14.51 -4.00 2.43
N ILE A 119 -13.21 -3.74 2.34
CA ILE A 119 -12.58 -3.08 1.17
C ILE A 119 -12.78 -3.90 -0.08
N ILE A 120 -12.50 -5.21 -0.02
CA ILE A 120 -12.67 -6.12 -1.16
C ILE A 120 -14.12 -6.12 -1.62
N ASN A 121 -15.09 -6.30 -0.71
CA ASN A 121 -16.51 -6.27 -1.04
C ASN A 121 -16.95 -4.95 -1.65
N HIS A 122 -16.49 -3.82 -1.09
CA HIS A 122 -16.80 -2.50 -1.63
C HIS A 122 -16.27 -2.34 -3.07
N ILE A 123 -15.05 -2.78 -3.34
CA ILE A 123 -14.44 -2.70 -4.67
C ILE A 123 -15.17 -3.60 -5.66
N LEU A 124 -15.48 -4.86 -5.29
CA LEU A 124 -16.20 -5.80 -6.15
C LEU A 124 -17.58 -5.27 -6.57
N ILE A 125 -18.29 -4.60 -5.66
CA ILE A 125 -19.61 -4.02 -5.94
C ILE A 125 -19.51 -2.74 -6.80
N THR A 126 -18.50 -1.89 -6.56
CA THR A 126 -18.45 -0.55 -7.13
C THR A 126 -17.61 -0.43 -8.40
N LYS A 127 -16.71 -1.36 -8.64
CA LYS A 127 -15.79 -1.34 -9.78
C LYS A 127 -16.16 -2.38 -10.84
N LYS A 128 -16.02 -1.98 -12.12
CA LYS A 128 -16.30 -2.84 -13.28
C LYS A 128 -15.07 -3.61 -13.77
N ASN A 129 -13.99 -3.62 -13.02
CA ASN A 129 -12.78 -4.36 -13.39
C ASN A 129 -13.09 -5.87 -13.43
N LYS A 130 -12.52 -6.58 -14.41
CA LYS A 130 -12.71 -8.02 -14.58
C LYS A 130 -11.76 -8.86 -13.71
N TYR A 131 -10.59 -8.30 -13.41
CA TYR A 131 -9.53 -9.00 -12.69
C TYR A 131 -9.11 -8.17 -11.49
N PHE A 132 -8.96 -8.84 -10.35
CA PHE A 132 -8.51 -8.24 -9.09
C PHE A 132 -7.30 -9.01 -8.57
N SER A 133 -6.34 -8.29 -8.02
CA SER A 133 -5.20 -8.85 -7.31
C SER A 133 -4.99 -8.09 -6.01
N LEU A 134 -4.59 -8.82 -4.98
CA LEU A 134 -4.26 -8.26 -3.68
C LEU A 134 -2.75 -8.32 -3.48
N LEU A 135 -2.14 -7.20 -3.16
CA LEU A 135 -0.72 -7.10 -2.87
C LEU A 135 -0.52 -6.59 -1.46
N PHE A 136 0.10 -7.41 -0.62
CA PHE A 136 0.48 -7.07 0.75
C PHE A 136 1.95 -6.68 0.82
N ASP A 137 2.29 -5.76 1.72
CA ASP A 137 3.69 -5.59 2.12
C ASP A 137 4.18 -6.86 2.82
N VAL A 138 5.40 -7.28 2.50
CA VAL A 138 6.02 -8.50 3.03
C VAL A 138 6.13 -8.46 4.57
N ASN A 139 6.22 -7.28 5.17
CA ASN A 139 6.25 -7.11 6.62
C ASN A 139 4.91 -7.38 7.30
N PHE A 140 3.81 -7.44 6.54
CA PHE A 140 2.48 -7.75 7.06
C PHE A 140 2.29 -9.23 7.41
N ILE A 141 3.06 -10.13 6.79
CA ILE A 141 2.88 -11.58 6.90
C ILE A 141 3.65 -12.16 8.10
N PHE A 142 4.65 -11.44 8.62
CA PHE A 142 5.58 -11.93 9.65
C PHE A 142 5.57 -11.14 10.97
N SER A 143 4.58 -10.30 11.22
CA SER A 143 4.41 -9.55 12.49
C SER A 143 3.29 -10.11 13.36
#